data_73ba5ecc9ce86fa55a250d40e820db85
#
_entry.id   73ba5ecc9ce86fa55a250d40e820db85
#
_cell.length_a   1.000
_cell.length_b   1.000
_cell.length_c   1.000
_cell.angle_alpha   90.00
_cell.angle_beta   90.00
_cell.angle_gamma   90.00
#
_symmetry.space_group_name_H-M   'P 1'
#
loop_
_entity.id
_entity.type
_entity.pdbx_description
1 polymer ?
#
loop_
_entity_poly.entity_id
_entity_poly.type
_entity_poly.pdbx_seq_one_letter_code
_entity_poly.pdbx_strand_id
1 'polypeptide(L)'
;MTLSRVVLMFAAVTIATASPALRGQAQSMPAHAKAPASTELKLTIEGKTTTLSVADLSSMPQKTIIVHNEHTKADETYTGVSLGDLLAKYGLTVDQSTHRKMLHSYISAEGTDKYWVLYSLTEVESSEHNADVIIATNMAGKPLGDNGQLKLISTADKKPQRWVRNLTAITVVTVQ
;
A
#
# COMPACT_ATOMS: atom_id res chain seq x y z
N MET A 1 92.50 29.66 -33.17
CA MET A 1 91.30 30.26 -32.51
C MET A 1 90.10 29.50 -32.98
N THR A 2 89.64 28.53 -32.23
CA THR A 2 88.51 27.64 -32.59
C THR A 2 87.49 27.73 -31.51
N LEU A 3 86.33 28.33 -31.82
CA LEU A 3 85.15 28.38 -30.93
C LEU A 3 84.43 27.04 -30.93
N SER A 4 84.38 26.42 -29.75
CA SER A 4 83.59 25.19 -29.51
C SER A 4 82.14 25.58 -29.25
N ARG A 5 81.18 25.05 -30.03
CA ARG A 5 79.76 25.20 -29.86
C ARG A 5 79.25 24.07 -28.95
N VAL A 6 78.76 24.43 -27.77
CA VAL A 6 78.08 23.54 -26.89
C VAL A 6 76.62 23.51 -27.31
N VAL A 7 76.15 22.36 -27.73
CA VAL A 7 74.69 22.10 -28.02
C VAL A 7 74.06 21.55 -26.76
N LEU A 8 73.13 22.31 -26.15
CA LEU A 8 72.30 21.86 -25.03
C LEU A 8 71.12 21.16 -25.58
N MET A 9 71.05 19.85 -25.38
CA MET A 9 69.83 19.07 -25.63
C MET A 9 68.89 19.19 -24.43
N PHE A 10 67.73 19.81 -24.64
CA PHE A 10 66.56 19.72 -23.69
C PHE A 10 65.77 18.44 -23.94
N ALA A 11 65.86 17.54 -23.02
CA ALA A 11 64.94 16.37 -23.01
C ALA A 11 63.55 16.77 -22.38
N ALA A 12 62.54 16.83 -23.20
CA ALA A 12 61.20 17.07 -22.72
C ALA A 12 60.64 15.76 -22.16
N VAL A 13 60.44 15.68 -20.83
CA VAL A 13 59.75 14.59 -20.16
C VAL A 13 58.28 14.89 -20.18
N THR A 14 57.50 14.20 -21.02
CA THR A 14 56.05 14.22 -21.03
C THR A 14 55.54 13.26 -19.96
N ILE A 15 55.02 13.80 -18.86
CA ILE A 15 54.34 13.03 -17.83
C ILE A 15 52.88 12.84 -18.29
N ALA A 16 52.54 11.63 -18.74
CA ALA A 16 51.17 11.25 -19.04
C ALA A 16 50.44 10.95 -17.71
N THR A 17 49.58 11.88 -17.27
CA THR A 17 48.68 11.64 -16.14
C THR A 17 47.51 10.79 -16.61
N ALA A 18 47.56 9.49 -16.32
CA ALA A 18 46.41 8.60 -16.49
C ALA A 18 45.42 8.87 -15.35
N SER A 19 44.32 9.57 -15.64
CA SER A 19 43.19 9.70 -14.72
C SER A 19 42.41 8.36 -14.63
N PRO A 20 42.25 7.74 -13.45
CA PRO A 20 41.40 6.60 -13.33
C PRO A 20 39.94 7.07 -13.49
N ALA A 21 39.32 6.67 -14.60
CA ALA A 21 37.87 6.81 -14.75
C ALA A 21 37.16 5.98 -13.66
N LEU A 22 36.65 6.63 -12.63
CA LEU A 22 35.71 6.03 -11.71
C LEU A 22 34.44 5.63 -12.53
N ARG A 23 34.43 4.38 -12.97
CA ARG A 23 33.17 3.75 -13.41
C ARG A 23 32.29 3.62 -12.17
N GLY A 24 31.40 4.58 -11.99
CA GLY A 24 30.28 4.42 -11.06
C GLY A 24 29.50 3.18 -11.47
N GLN A 25 29.66 2.10 -10.73
CA GLN A 25 28.74 0.97 -10.80
C GLN A 25 27.41 1.51 -10.28
N ALA A 26 26.46 1.74 -11.20
CA ALA A 26 25.07 1.89 -10.83
C ALA A 26 24.68 0.58 -10.14
N GLN A 27 24.67 0.59 -8.81
CA GLN A 27 24.07 -0.49 -8.05
C GLN A 27 22.60 -0.53 -8.46
N SER A 28 22.25 -1.53 -9.29
CA SER A 28 20.85 -1.86 -9.52
C SER A 28 20.23 -2.13 -8.14
N MET A 29 19.32 -1.25 -7.71
CA MET A 29 18.52 -1.51 -6.51
C MET A 29 17.90 -2.89 -6.70
N PRO A 30 17.99 -3.78 -5.69
CA PRO A 30 17.34 -5.08 -5.80
C PRO A 30 15.87 -4.84 -6.11
N ALA A 31 15.38 -5.44 -7.19
CA ALA A 31 13.95 -5.41 -7.52
C ALA A 31 13.22 -5.91 -6.27
N HIS A 32 12.36 -5.05 -5.69
CA HIS A 32 11.58 -5.45 -4.53
C HIS A 32 10.85 -6.74 -4.88
N ALA A 33 11.14 -7.81 -4.14
CA ALA A 33 10.48 -9.08 -4.33
C ALA A 33 8.96 -8.84 -4.28
N LYS A 34 8.22 -9.32 -5.30
CA LYS A 34 6.76 -9.17 -5.36
C LYS A 34 6.18 -9.78 -4.08
N ALA A 35 5.41 -9.00 -3.32
CA ALA A 35 4.77 -9.48 -2.11
C ALA A 35 3.85 -10.67 -2.45
N PRO A 36 3.76 -11.70 -1.57
CA PRO A 36 2.87 -12.82 -1.79
C PRO A 36 1.42 -12.32 -1.87
N ALA A 37 0.61 -12.98 -2.72
CA ALA A 37 -0.80 -12.65 -2.82
C ALA A 37 -1.51 -12.96 -1.50
N SER A 38 -2.39 -12.04 -1.04
CA SER A 38 -3.28 -12.31 0.09
C SER A 38 -4.31 -13.35 -0.31
N THR A 39 -4.52 -14.38 0.51
CA THR A 39 -5.51 -15.45 0.29
C THR A 39 -6.58 -15.50 1.36
N GLU A 40 -6.36 -14.79 2.46
CA GLU A 40 -7.24 -14.71 3.62
C GLU A 40 -7.13 -13.36 4.29
N LEU A 41 -8.13 -12.99 5.08
CA LEU A 41 -8.16 -11.81 5.91
C LEU A 41 -8.21 -12.20 7.39
N LYS A 42 -7.27 -11.69 8.18
CA LYS A 42 -7.32 -11.75 9.65
C LYS A 42 -8.02 -10.51 10.17
N LEU A 43 -9.21 -10.69 10.72
CA LEU A 43 -10.00 -9.62 11.33
C LEU A 43 -9.90 -9.71 12.85
N THR A 44 -9.34 -8.69 13.49
CA THR A 44 -9.20 -8.62 14.95
C THR A 44 -10.06 -7.49 15.50
N ILE A 45 -11.03 -7.82 16.36
CA ILE A 45 -11.91 -6.89 17.07
C ILE A 45 -11.84 -7.23 18.56
N GLU A 46 -11.53 -6.24 19.42
CA GLU A 46 -11.42 -6.43 20.87
C GLU A 46 -10.51 -7.61 21.29
N GLY A 47 -9.42 -7.79 20.58
CA GLY A 47 -8.46 -8.86 20.82
C GLY A 47 -8.87 -10.25 20.30
N LYS A 48 -10.09 -10.40 19.79
CA LYS A 48 -10.56 -11.64 19.16
C LYS A 48 -10.26 -11.62 17.67
N THR A 49 -9.49 -12.60 17.18
CA THR A 49 -9.16 -12.74 15.77
C THR A 49 -10.02 -13.80 15.10
N THR A 50 -10.58 -13.46 13.94
CA THR A 50 -11.28 -14.36 13.02
C THR A 50 -10.57 -14.35 11.68
N THR A 51 -10.30 -15.52 11.11
CA THR A 51 -9.74 -15.64 9.76
C THR A 51 -10.86 -15.89 8.77
N LEU A 52 -10.90 -15.10 7.70
CA LEU A 52 -11.90 -15.12 6.66
C LEU A 52 -11.24 -15.44 5.33
N SER A 53 -11.76 -16.44 4.63
CA SER A 53 -11.35 -16.74 3.26
C SER A 53 -11.96 -15.72 2.28
N VAL A 54 -11.44 -15.69 1.06
CA VAL A 54 -12.04 -14.91 -0.03
C VAL A 54 -13.48 -15.39 -0.32
N ALA A 55 -13.76 -16.68 -0.17
CA ALA A 55 -15.10 -17.24 -0.33
C ALA A 55 -16.07 -16.73 0.73
N ASP A 56 -15.63 -16.64 2.01
CA ASP A 56 -16.45 -16.08 3.09
C ASP A 56 -16.83 -14.63 2.78
N LEU A 57 -15.88 -13.82 2.34
CA LEU A 57 -16.11 -12.44 1.95
C LEU A 57 -17.03 -12.34 0.73
N SER A 58 -16.83 -13.18 -0.28
CA SER A 58 -17.65 -13.17 -1.50
C SER A 58 -19.11 -13.62 -1.26
N SER A 59 -19.37 -14.36 -0.18
CA SER A 59 -20.71 -14.79 0.22
C SER A 59 -21.51 -13.69 0.94
N MET A 60 -20.85 -12.62 1.38
CA MET A 60 -21.52 -11.47 2.02
C MET A 60 -22.14 -10.53 0.99
N PRO A 61 -23.06 -9.63 1.39
CA PRO A 61 -23.55 -8.59 0.51
C PRO A 61 -22.40 -7.81 -0.14
N GLN A 62 -22.44 -7.70 -1.47
CA GLN A 62 -21.39 -7.04 -2.25
C GLN A 62 -21.78 -5.61 -2.57
N LYS A 63 -20.84 -4.70 -2.46
CA LYS A 63 -20.96 -3.31 -2.88
C LYS A 63 -20.04 -3.03 -4.07
N THR A 64 -20.54 -2.30 -5.07
CA THR A 64 -19.75 -1.85 -6.22
C THR A 64 -19.51 -0.36 -6.09
N ILE A 65 -18.26 0.05 -6.21
CA ILE A 65 -17.83 1.44 -6.18
C ILE A 65 -17.04 1.78 -7.47
N ILE A 66 -17.08 3.05 -7.85
CA ILE A 66 -16.23 3.60 -8.91
C ILE A 66 -15.35 4.66 -8.26
N VAL A 67 -14.03 4.57 -8.49
CA VAL A 67 -13.05 5.50 -7.97
C VAL A 67 -12.12 5.96 -9.07
N HIS A 68 -11.78 7.27 -9.08
CA HIS A 68 -10.72 7.76 -9.94
C HIS A 68 -9.37 7.41 -9.34
N ASN A 69 -8.56 6.66 -10.09
CA ASN A 69 -7.20 6.33 -9.64
C ASN A 69 -6.20 7.33 -10.25
N GLU A 70 -5.74 8.27 -9.45
CA GLU A 70 -4.77 9.29 -9.87
C GLU A 70 -3.45 8.72 -10.40
N HIS A 71 -3.10 7.50 -10.02
CA HIS A 71 -1.89 6.84 -10.50
C HIS A 71 -2.05 6.29 -11.92
N THR A 72 -3.20 5.65 -12.21
CA THR A 72 -3.52 5.10 -13.54
C THR A 72 -4.22 6.12 -14.44
N LYS A 73 -4.68 7.27 -13.88
CA LYS A 73 -5.47 8.30 -14.58
C LYS A 73 -6.76 7.74 -15.20
N ALA A 74 -7.35 6.77 -14.55
CA ALA A 74 -8.56 6.09 -15.02
C ALA A 74 -9.56 5.86 -13.89
N ASP A 75 -10.83 5.77 -14.25
CA ASP A 75 -11.87 5.32 -13.34
C ASP A 75 -11.84 3.79 -13.27
N GLU A 76 -11.75 3.30 -12.05
CA GLU A 76 -11.68 1.89 -11.75
C GLU A 76 -12.93 1.45 -10.99
N THR A 77 -13.57 0.38 -11.45
CA THR A 77 -14.77 -0.20 -10.81
C THR A 77 -14.36 -1.38 -9.95
N TYR A 78 -14.65 -1.32 -8.66
CA TYR A 78 -14.36 -2.39 -7.71
C TYR A 78 -15.62 -2.93 -7.09
N THR A 79 -15.64 -4.24 -6.82
CA THR A 79 -16.73 -4.94 -6.11
C THR A 79 -16.15 -5.71 -4.94
N GLY A 80 -16.81 -5.62 -3.79
CA GLY A 80 -16.37 -6.27 -2.55
C GLY A 80 -17.33 -6.00 -1.40
N VAL A 81 -16.89 -6.31 -0.19
CA VAL A 81 -17.68 -6.17 1.04
C VAL A 81 -17.42 -4.78 1.65
N SER A 82 -18.49 -4.10 2.08
CA SER A 82 -18.37 -2.90 2.92
C SER A 82 -17.59 -3.25 4.21
N LEU A 83 -16.58 -2.46 4.55
CA LEU A 83 -15.83 -2.68 5.78
C LEU A 83 -16.72 -2.47 7.01
N GLY A 84 -17.59 -1.46 7.01
CA GLY A 84 -18.57 -1.24 8.09
C GLY A 84 -19.48 -2.44 8.30
N ASP A 85 -20.06 -3.00 7.22
CA ASP A 85 -20.94 -4.17 7.30
C ASP A 85 -20.17 -5.41 7.80
N LEU A 86 -18.92 -5.56 7.38
CA LEU A 86 -18.05 -6.64 7.89
C LEU A 86 -17.83 -6.50 9.39
N LEU A 87 -17.46 -5.32 9.86
CA LEU A 87 -17.22 -5.05 11.28
C LEU A 87 -18.50 -5.28 12.11
N ALA A 88 -19.65 -4.81 11.65
CA ALA A 88 -20.94 -5.02 12.31
C ALA A 88 -21.29 -6.52 12.42
N LYS A 89 -21.09 -7.29 11.35
CA LYS A 89 -21.31 -8.76 11.35
C LYS A 89 -20.45 -9.48 12.39
N TYR A 90 -19.25 -9.00 12.65
CA TYR A 90 -18.30 -9.62 13.60
C TYR A 90 -18.30 -8.96 14.98
N GLY A 91 -19.35 -8.22 15.31
CA GLY A 91 -19.66 -7.78 16.67
C GLY A 91 -19.27 -6.34 17.01
N LEU A 92 -18.84 -5.55 16.03
CA LEU A 92 -18.67 -4.12 16.23
C LEU A 92 -19.99 -3.41 15.96
N THR A 93 -20.85 -3.31 16.98
CA THR A 93 -22.09 -2.55 16.88
C THR A 93 -21.86 -1.10 17.27
N VAL A 94 -22.39 -0.18 16.48
CA VAL A 94 -22.40 1.25 16.77
C VAL A 94 -23.81 1.64 17.16
N ASP A 95 -24.00 1.93 18.45
CA ASP A 95 -25.24 2.41 19.01
C ASP A 95 -24.96 3.60 19.96
N GLN A 96 -26.00 4.15 20.56
CA GLN A 96 -25.85 5.31 21.44
C GLN A 96 -24.93 5.02 22.66
N SER A 97 -24.85 3.77 23.12
CA SER A 97 -24.01 3.38 24.24
C SER A 97 -22.53 3.20 23.84
N THR A 98 -22.28 2.80 22.61
CA THR A 98 -20.94 2.54 22.06
C THR A 98 -20.38 3.70 21.24
N HIS A 99 -21.17 4.75 20.96
CA HIS A 99 -20.79 5.89 20.16
C HIS A 99 -19.48 6.56 20.65
N ARG A 100 -19.32 6.79 21.95
CA ARG A 100 -18.07 7.34 22.51
C ARG A 100 -16.87 6.44 22.23
N LYS A 101 -17.03 5.13 22.37
CA LYS A 101 -15.99 4.14 22.06
C LYS A 101 -15.60 4.19 20.60
N MET A 102 -16.57 4.36 19.68
CA MET A 102 -16.32 4.53 18.26
C MET A 102 -15.42 5.73 17.97
N LEU A 103 -15.69 6.89 18.61
CA LEU A 103 -14.88 8.11 18.44
C LEU A 103 -13.44 7.96 18.92
N HIS A 104 -13.17 7.02 19.82
CA HIS A 104 -11.85 6.70 20.35
C HIS A 104 -11.22 5.47 19.69
N SER A 105 -11.78 5.00 18.58
CA SER A 105 -11.32 3.79 17.90
C SER A 105 -10.77 4.08 16.52
N TYR A 106 -9.74 3.34 16.16
CA TYR A 106 -9.19 3.34 14.80
C TYR A 106 -9.05 1.92 14.27
N ILE A 107 -8.92 1.83 12.96
CA ILE A 107 -8.70 0.61 12.21
C ILE A 107 -7.30 0.66 11.64
N SER A 108 -6.48 -0.37 11.92
CA SER A 108 -5.24 -0.62 11.19
C SER A 108 -5.49 -1.66 10.11
N ALA A 109 -5.12 -1.37 8.88
CA ALA A 109 -5.21 -2.29 7.75
C ALA A 109 -3.81 -2.54 7.19
N GLU A 110 -3.41 -3.82 7.06
CA GLU A 110 -2.06 -4.24 6.67
C GLU A 110 -2.09 -5.19 5.47
N GLY A 111 -1.15 -4.99 4.53
CA GLY A 111 -0.88 -5.88 3.40
C GLY A 111 0.20 -6.92 3.71
N THR A 112 0.35 -7.90 2.82
CA THR A 112 1.40 -8.93 2.94
C THR A 112 2.82 -8.36 2.79
N ASP A 113 2.97 -7.17 2.21
CA ASP A 113 4.22 -6.41 2.06
C ASP A 113 4.58 -5.57 3.30
N LYS A 114 3.78 -5.69 4.36
CA LYS A 114 3.89 -4.89 5.59
C LYS A 114 3.53 -3.42 5.42
N TYR A 115 3.01 -3.03 4.26
CA TYR A 115 2.40 -1.71 4.13
C TYR A 115 1.13 -1.65 4.98
N TRP A 116 0.99 -0.61 5.79
CA TRP A 116 -0.18 -0.45 6.64
C TRP A 116 -0.65 1.00 6.68
N VAL A 117 -1.92 1.16 6.95
CA VAL A 117 -2.61 2.47 7.01
C VAL A 117 -3.59 2.49 8.16
N LEU A 118 -4.03 3.69 8.53
CA LEU A 118 -5.05 3.92 9.55
C LEU A 118 -6.28 4.58 8.95
N TYR A 119 -7.43 4.17 9.49
CA TYR A 119 -8.71 4.85 9.37
C TYR A 119 -9.26 5.10 10.77
N SER A 120 -9.93 6.24 11.01
CA SER A 120 -10.79 6.32 12.18
C SER A 120 -11.98 5.38 11.99
N LEU A 121 -12.55 4.87 13.08
CA LEU A 121 -13.72 4.00 12.95
C LEU A 121 -14.91 4.76 12.33
N THR A 122 -15.03 6.06 12.60
CA THR A 122 -16.07 6.93 12.04
C THR A 122 -15.97 7.09 10.52
N GLU A 123 -14.78 7.00 9.90
CA GLU A 123 -14.63 7.06 8.43
C GLU A 123 -15.21 5.82 7.73
N VAL A 124 -15.43 4.75 8.47
CA VAL A 124 -15.89 3.46 7.93
C VAL A 124 -17.36 3.23 8.23
N GLU A 125 -17.89 3.89 9.25
CA GLU A 125 -19.28 3.78 9.65
C GLU A 125 -20.18 4.63 8.74
N SER A 126 -21.08 3.98 8.00
CA SER A 126 -21.93 4.63 7.00
C SER A 126 -22.95 5.64 7.56
N SER A 127 -23.26 5.55 8.86
CA SER A 127 -24.13 6.53 9.53
C SER A 127 -23.42 7.86 9.82
N GLU A 128 -22.09 7.83 9.90
CA GLU A 128 -21.25 8.99 10.25
C GLU A 128 -20.55 9.62 9.06
N HIS A 129 -20.32 8.86 7.99
CA HIS A 129 -19.52 9.29 6.86
C HIS A 129 -20.12 8.89 5.51
N ASN A 130 -20.12 9.82 4.56
CA ASN A 130 -20.67 9.59 3.21
C ASN A 130 -19.73 8.86 2.24
N ALA A 131 -18.62 8.34 2.72
CA ALA A 131 -17.68 7.62 1.88
C ALA A 131 -17.78 6.12 2.13
N ASP A 132 -17.42 5.35 1.11
CA ASP A 132 -17.37 3.92 1.18
C ASP A 132 -15.94 3.43 1.39
N VAL A 133 -15.73 2.56 2.37
CA VAL A 133 -14.51 1.76 2.49
C VAL A 133 -14.89 0.30 2.26
N ILE A 134 -14.32 -0.31 1.22
CA ILE A 134 -14.61 -1.70 0.86
C ILE A 134 -13.36 -2.57 0.86
N ILE A 135 -13.56 -3.85 1.15
CA ILE A 135 -12.60 -4.92 0.89
C ILE A 135 -12.97 -5.51 -0.46
N ALA A 136 -12.32 -5.03 -1.51
CA ALA A 136 -12.56 -5.47 -2.87
C ALA A 136 -11.98 -6.87 -3.10
N THR A 137 -12.74 -7.70 -3.82
CA THR A 137 -12.34 -9.02 -4.33
C THR A 137 -12.25 -9.05 -5.85
N ASN A 138 -12.89 -8.06 -6.52
CA ASN A 138 -12.96 -7.95 -7.98
C ASN A 138 -12.70 -6.52 -8.45
N MET A 139 -12.16 -6.41 -9.66
CA MET A 139 -12.04 -5.16 -10.43
C MET A 139 -12.63 -5.37 -11.83
N ALA A 140 -13.63 -4.58 -12.20
CA ALA A 140 -14.34 -4.69 -13.48
C ALA A 140 -14.84 -6.13 -13.77
N GLY A 141 -15.35 -6.83 -12.76
CA GLY A 141 -15.87 -8.21 -12.86
C GLY A 141 -14.78 -9.30 -12.97
N LYS A 142 -13.50 -8.95 -12.80
CA LYS A 142 -12.37 -9.87 -12.86
C LYS A 142 -11.63 -9.92 -11.52
N PRO A 143 -10.85 -10.96 -11.23
CA PRO A 143 -9.93 -10.98 -10.09
C PRO A 143 -8.98 -9.78 -10.11
N LEU A 144 -8.53 -9.35 -8.94
CA LEU A 144 -7.70 -8.14 -8.74
C LEU A 144 -6.28 -8.22 -9.35
N GLY A 145 -5.86 -9.39 -9.87
CA GLY A 145 -4.56 -9.59 -10.52
C GLY A 145 -3.39 -9.32 -9.57
N ASP A 146 -2.53 -8.38 -9.93
CA ASP A 146 -1.34 -8.03 -9.14
C ASP A 146 -1.64 -7.37 -7.79
N ASN A 147 -2.89 -6.99 -7.54
CA ASN A 147 -3.31 -6.45 -6.23
C ASN A 147 -3.58 -7.54 -5.18
N GLY A 148 -3.35 -8.82 -5.53
CA GLY A 148 -3.71 -9.98 -4.70
C GLY A 148 -5.17 -10.37 -4.84
N GLN A 149 -5.71 -11.14 -3.90
CA GLN A 149 -7.12 -11.50 -3.90
C GLN A 149 -7.99 -10.53 -3.10
N LEU A 150 -7.37 -9.69 -2.26
CA LEU A 150 -8.03 -8.71 -1.40
C LEU A 150 -7.34 -7.36 -1.49
N LYS A 151 -8.12 -6.29 -1.61
CA LYS A 151 -7.63 -4.90 -1.63
C LYS A 151 -8.57 -3.99 -0.83
N LEU A 152 -8.01 -3.17 0.05
CA LEU A 152 -8.77 -2.13 0.73
C LEU A 152 -8.81 -0.86 -0.13
N ILE A 153 -10.00 -0.28 -0.28
CA ILE A 153 -10.24 0.92 -1.08
C ILE A 153 -11.20 1.85 -0.35
N SER A 154 -10.89 3.14 -0.33
CA SER A 154 -11.78 4.20 0.18
C SER A 154 -12.14 5.15 -0.94
N THR A 155 -13.43 5.49 -1.06
CA THR A 155 -13.94 6.49 -2.00
C THR A 155 -13.67 7.92 -1.56
N ALA A 156 -13.36 8.15 -0.26
CA ALA A 156 -13.00 9.47 0.26
C ALA A 156 -11.61 9.93 -0.18
N ASP A 157 -10.75 9.00 -0.55
CA ASP A 157 -9.36 9.30 -0.84
C ASP A 157 -9.19 9.84 -2.26
N LYS A 158 -8.73 11.07 -2.39
CA LYS A 158 -8.35 11.66 -3.69
C LYS A 158 -7.17 10.95 -4.35
N LYS A 159 -6.38 10.23 -3.57
CA LYS A 159 -5.19 9.50 -4.02
C LYS A 159 -5.13 8.13 -3.35
N PRO A 160 -4.59 7.10 -4.02
CA PRO A 160 -4.64 5.71 -3.54
C PRO A 160 -3.61 5.38 -2.44
N GLN A 161 -3.06 6.37 -1.71
CA GLN A 161 -2.04 6.11 -0.68
C GLN A 161 -2.55 5.29 0.49
N ARG A 162 -3.84 5.37 0.83
CA ARG A 162 -4.42 4.54 1.90
C ARG A 162 -5.08 3.26 1.38
N TRP A 163 -5.01 3.01 0.06
CA TRP A 163 -5.47 1.73 -0.50
C TRP A 163 -4.42 0.65 -0.25
N VAL A 164 -4.82 -0.43 0.38
CA VAL A 164 -3.90 -1.53 0.73
C VAL A 164 -4.08 -2.68 -0.26
N ARG A 165 -3.07 -2.93 -1.07
CA ARG A 165 -2.99 -4.12 -1.93
C ARG A 165 -2.60 -5.35 -1.11
N ASN A 166 -3.00 -6.54 -1.58
CA ASN A 166 -2.69 -7.77 -0.86
C ASN A 166 -3.09 -7.68 0.63
N LEU A 167 -4.27 -7.11 0.92
CA LEU A 167 -4.77 -6.95 2.27
C LEU A 167 -4.80 -8.29 3.00
N THR A 168 -4.19 -8.37 4.18
CA THR A 168 -4.10 -9.61 4.97
C THR A 168 -4.59 -9.46 6.41
N ALA A 169 -4.58 -8.23 6.95
CA ALA A 169 -5.04 -8.02 8.32
C ALA A 169 -5.81 -6.70 8.46
N ILE A 170 -6.86 -6.74 9.28
CA ILE A 170 -7.60 -5.59 9.79
C ILE A 170 -7.70 -5.75 11.31
N THR A 171 -7.30 -4.71 12.04
CA THR A 171 -7.36 -4.69 13.50
C THR A 171 -8.08 -3.42 13.96
N VAL A 172 -9.12 -3.58 14.75
CA VAL A 172 -9.81 -2.49 15.43
C VAL A 172 -9.19 -2.28 16.80
N VAL A 173 -8.76 -1.05 17.07
CA VAL A 173 -8.12 -0.65 18.32
C VAL A 173 -8.92 0.49 18.95
N THR A 174 -9.30 0.33 20.21
CA THR A 174 -9.91 1.41 21.02
C THR A 174 -8.84 1.98 21.94
N VAL A 175 -8.64 3.29 21.89
CA VAL A 175 -7.74 4.03 22.79
C VAL A 175 -8.50 4.36 24.06
N GLN A 176 -7.91 4.05 25.22
CA GLN A 176 -8.49 4.35 26.54
C GLN A 176 -8.13 5.77 26.99
#